data_b8116f9acd5d529ff0c23bc69cc40136
#
_entry.id   b8116f9acd5d529ff0c23bc69cc40136
#
_cell.length_a   1.000
_cell.length_b   1.000
_cell.length_c   1.000
_cell.angle_alpha   90.00
_cell.angle_beta   90.00
_cell.angle_gamma   90.00
#
_symmetry.space_group_name_H-M   'P 1'
#
loop_
_entity.id
_entity.type
_entity.pdbx_description
1 polymer ?
#
loop_
_entity_poly.entity_id
_entity_poly.type
_entity_poly.pdbx_seq_one_letter_code
_entity_poly.pdbx_strand_id
1 'polypeptide(L)'
;MRRMPACNICGGSAFGAGPSGRLAETGLASRCLTCGSLERHRVAREIIDAIRSPAHFAAYRLMRFSPDPIVDESWFASSELSIYGGDNSLDLQAIDRPDFAYDVIICSHVLEHVGDDNRALGELVRILSPQGFLILIVPRVLTGTMTEDWGFPDPAKNFHYRGYGRDFDARLVNTLPNIHIVAAALPDPVTGDIKRIHVLTKSAFWRDRLLANVSAARRIDN
;
A
#
# COMPACT_ATOMS: atom_id res chain seq x y z
N MET A 1 12.73 -24.11 -21.32
CA MET A 1 11.48 -24.15 -20.52
C MET A 1 11.31 -22.84 -19.80
N ARG A 2 10.25 -22.06 -20.05
CA ARG A 2 9.93 -20.87 -19.24
C ARG A 2 9.51 -21.37 -17.86
N ARG A 3 10.22 -20.92 -16.83
CA ARG A 3 9.87 -21.23 -15.44
C ARG A 3 8.44 -20.72 -15.19
N MET A 4 7.57 -21.58 -14.67
CA MET A 4 6.21 -21.14 -14.27
C MET A 4 6.36 -20.00 -13.26
N PRO A 5 5.59 -18.91 -13.39
CA PRO A 5 5.65 -17.83 -12.43
C PRO A 5 5.27 -18.33 -11.04
N ALA A 6 6.01 -17.91 -10.03
CA ALA A 6 5.74 -18.22 -8.63
C ALA A 6 5.41 -16.96 -7.85
N CYS A 7 4.49 -17.06 -6.91
CA CYS A 7 4.15 -15.97 -5.99
C CYS A 7 5.36 -15.63 -5.10
N ASN A 8 5.87 -14.43 -5.17
CA ASN A 8 7.01 -13.98 -4.35
C ASN A 8 6.70 -13.84 -2.85
N ILE A 9 5.42 -14.02 -2.46
CA ILE A 9 5.01 -13.99 -1.05
C ILE A 9 5.07 -15.39 -0.42
N CYS A 10 4.53 -16.41 -1.12
CA CYS A 10 4.38 -17.76 -0.54
C CYS A 10 5.00 -18.88 -1.37
N GLY A 11 5.58 -18.59 -2.53
CA GLY A 11 6.14 -19.59 -3.45
C GLY A 11 5.09 -20.39 -4.26
N GLY A 12 3.80 -20.18 -4.04
CA GLY A 12 2.73 -20.88 -4.75
C GLY A 12 2.73 -20.59 -6.26
N SER A 13 2.40 -21.59 -7.08
CA SER A 13 2.40 -21.51 -8.55
C SER A 13 1.00 -21.63 -9.17
N ALA A 14 -0.05 -21.78 -8.36
CA ALA A 14 -1.44 -21.85 -8.81
C ALA A 14 -2.12 -20.48 -8.65
N PHE A 15 -2.71 -19.98 -9.75
CA PHE A 15 -3.37 -18.68 -9.80
C PHE A 15 -4.79 -18.82 -10.36
N GLY A 16 -5.72 -18.02 -9.83
CA GLY A 16 -7.11 -17.94 -10.24
C GLY A 16 -7.52 -16.49 -10.49
N ALA A 17 -8.76 -16.29 -10.89
CA ALA A 17 -9.35 -14.97 -11.01
C ALA A 17 -9.37 -14.26 -9.64
N GLY A 18 -9.18 -12.95 -9.65
CA GLY A 18 -9.32 -12.09 -8.47
C GLY A 18 -10.78 -11.90 -8.05
N PRO A 19 -11.04 -10.99 -7.11
CA PRO A 19 -12.40 -10.68 -6.65
C PRO A 19 -13.34 -10.40 -7.81
N SER A 20 -14.59 -10.87 -7.69
CA SER A 20 -15.62 -10.73 -8.73
C SER A 20 -15.23 -11.29 -10.10
N GLY A 21 -14.34 -12.29 -10.16
CA GLY A 21 -13.89 -12.89 -11.41
C GLY A 21 -12.87 -12.06 -12.20
N ARG A 22 -12.31 -11.00 -11.61
CA ARG A 22 -11.38 -10.10 -12.29
C ARG A 22 -10.09 -10.81 -12.71
N LEU A 23 -9.70 -10.62 -13.96
CA LEU A 23 -8.37 -10.93 -14.46
C LEU A 23 -7.45 -9.70 -14.35
N ALA A 24 -6.15 -9.91 -14.46
CA ALA A 24 -5.16 -8.86 -14.66
C ALA A 24 -5.41 -8.13 -16.01
N GLU A 25 -4.81 -6.95 -16.19
CA GLU A 25 -4.92 -6.20 -17.47
C GLU A 25 -4.32 -6.97 -18.64
N THR A 26 -3.35 -7.82 -18.36
CA THR A 26 -2.76 -8.77 -19.32
C THR A 26 -3.65 -9.97 -19.65
N GLY A 27 -4.83 -10.10 -19.05
CA GLY A 27 -5.74 -11.23 -19.19
C GLY A 27 -5.36 -12.46 -18.34
N LEU A 28 -4.29 -12.40 -17.58
CA LEU A 28 -3.83 -13.50 -16.75
C LEU A 28 -4.59 -13.55 -15.40
N ALA A 29 -4.63 -14.75 -14.82
CA ALA A 29 -5.18 -14.97 -13.48
C ALA A 29 -4.32 -14.27 -12.42
N SER A 30 -4.93 -13.42 -11.59
CA SER A 30 -4.24 -12.46 -10.74
C SER A 30 -4.06 -12.91 -9.29
N ARG A 31 -4.95 -13.78 -8.78
CA ARG A 31 -4.98 -14.19 -7.38
C ARG A 31 -4.17 -15.46 -7.15
N CYS A 32 -3.21 -15.43 -6.25
CA CYS A 32 -2.54 -16.64 -5.77
C CYS A 32 -3.52 -17.51 -4.97
N LEU A 33 -3.70 -18.77 -5.36
CA LEU A 33 -4.65 -19.67 -4.68
C LEU A 33 -4.12 -20.18 -3.33
N THR A 34 -2.81 -20.04 -3.07
CA THR A 34 -2.22 -20.44 -1.79
C THR A 34 -2.37 -19.37 -0.70
N CYS A 35 -1.98 -18.10 -0.98
CA CYS A 35 -2.00 -17.05 0.03
C CYS A 35 -3.03 -15.94 -0.22
N GLY A 36 -3.79 -16.00 -1.31
CA GLY A 36 -4.79 -14.99 -1.65
C GLY A 36 -4.22 -13.69 -2.21
N SER A 37 -2.90 -13.55 -2.34
CA SER A 37 -2.28 -12.31 -2.81
C SER A 37 -2.71 -11.95 -4.23
N LEU A 38 -2.84 -10.65 -4.45
CA LEU A 38 -3.08 -10.02 -5.74
C LEU A 38 -1.81 -9.29 -6.23
N GLU A 39 -1.84 -8.75 -7.44
CA GLU A 39 -0.72 -8.07 -8.10
C GLU A 39 -0.10 -6.97 -7.21
N ARG A 40 -0.95 -6.10 -6.64
CA ARG A 40 -0.51 -5.02 -5.75
C ARG A 40 0.24 -5.50 -4.51
N HIS A 41 -0.17 -6.66 -3.96
CA HIS A 41 0.48 -7.24 -2.78
C HIS A 41 1.87 -7.76 -3.12
N ARG A 42 2.02 -8.41 -4.28
CA ARG A 42 3.30 -8.94 -4.75
C ARG A 42 4.28 -7.84 -5.12
N VAL A 43 3.80 -6.75 -5.74
CA VAL A 43 4.61 -5.56 -6.04
C VAL A 43 5.03 -4.85 -4.75
N ALA A 44 4.12 -4.64 -3.79
CA ALA A 44 4.47 -4.07 -2.50
C ALA A 44 5.48 -4.94 -1.73
N ARG A 45 5.35 -6.28 -1.81
CA ARG A 45 6.29 -7.23 -1.24
C ARG A 45 7.68 -7.09 -1.87
N GLU A 46 7.79 -6.93 -3.18
CA GLU A 46 9.06 -6.72 -3.86
C GLU A 46 9.77 -5.45 -3.36
N ILE A 47 9.02 -4.35 -3.19
CA ILE A 47 9.56 -3.11 -2.62
C ILE A 47 10.07 -3.34 -1.19
N ILE A 48 9.28 -4.01 -0.35
CA ILE A 48 9.66 -4.30 1.04
C ILE A 48 10.91 -5.18 1.08
N ASP A 49 10.97 -6.25 0.29
CA ASP A 49 12.12 -7.16 0.24
C ASP A 49 13.40 -6.44 -0.20
N ALA A 50 13.31 -5.46 -1.11
CA ALA A 50 14.44 -4.65 -1.56
C ALA A 50 15.00 -3.74 -0.46
N ILE A 51 14.17 -3.28 0.49
CA ILE A 51 14.58 -2.38 1.57
C ILE A 51 14.68 -3.06 2.93
N ARG A 52 14.12 -4.25 3.11
CA ARG A 52 14.06 -4.93 4.39
C ARG A 52 15.45 -5.16 4.98
N SER A 53 15.59 -4.80 6.25
CA SER A 53 16.70 -5.18 7.11
C SER A 53 16.14 -5.98 8.28
N PRO A 54 16.46 -7.28 8.42
CA PRO A 54 15.92 -8.11 9.49
C PRO A 54 16.13 -7.51 10.88
N ALA A 55 17.31 -6.90 11.14
CA ALA A 55 17.60 -6.28 12.43
C ALA A 55 16.69 -5.06 12.74
N HIS A 56 16.40 -4.22 11.73
CA HIS A 56 15.48 -3.10 11.92
C HIS A 56 14.05 -3.59 12.12
N PHE A 57 13.57 -4.51 11.27
CA PHE A 57 12.18 -4.99 11.33
C PHE A 57 11.87 -5.72 12.64
N ALA A 58 12.81 -6.49 13.19
CA ALA A 58 12.66 -7.17 14.47
C ALA A 58 12.42 -6.21 15.65
N ALA A 59 12.79 -4.93 15.52
CA ALA A 59 12.55 -3.91 16.52
C ALA A 59 11.30 -3.05 16.24
N TYR A 60 10.67 -3.21 15.05
CA TYR A 60 9.61 -2.33 14.60
C TYR A 60 8.21 -2.85 14.97
N ARG A 61 7.31 -1.90 15.16
CA ARG A 61 5.87 -2.13 15.40
C ARG A 61 5.12 -1.94 14.08
N LEU A 62 4.37 -2.96 13.69
CA LEU A 62 3.58 -2.97 12.45
C LEU A 62 2.13 -2.59 12.72
N MET A 63 1.55 -1.72 11.89
CA MET A 63 0.12 -1.48 11.78
C MET A 63 -0.37 -1.80 10.37
N ARG A 64 -1.47 -2.53 10.25
CA ARG A 64 -2.14 -2.81 8.98
C ARG A 64 -3.61 -2.41 9.05
N PHE A 65 -4.10 -1.76 8.00
CA PHE A 65 -5.51 -1.40 7.86
C PHE A 65 -6.29 -2.32 6.90
N SER A 66 -5.67 -3.43 6.51
CA SER A 66 -6.26 -4.48 5.68
C SER A 66 -5.53 -5.81 5.91
N PRO A 67 -6.20 -6.96 5.77
CA PRO A 67 -5.60 -8.28 6.00
C PRO A 67 -4.74 -8.75 4.80
N ASP A 68 -4.03 -7.84 4.15
CA ASP A 68 -3.22 -8.13 2.98
C ASP A 68 -1.96 -8.93 3.33
N PRO A 69 -1.60 -9.98 2.58
CA PRO A 69 -0.45 -10.85 2.88
C PRO A 69 0.88 -10.24 2.38
N ILE A 70 1.07 -8.92 2.50
CA ILE A 70 2.26 -8.22 1.99
C ILE A 70 3.50 -8.57 2.81
N VAL A 71 3.34 -8.69 4.12
CA VAL A 71 4.44 -8.95 5.08
C VAL A 71 4.13 -10.18 5.94
N ASP A 72 5.16 -10.77 6.50
CA ASP A 72 5.05 -11.75 7.57
C ASP A 72 5.14 -11.00 8.92
N GLU A 73 4.12 -11.15 9.75
CA GLU A 73 4.03 -10.48 11.05
C GLU A 73 5.17 -10.86 11.99
N SER A 74 5.71 -12.07 11.83
CA SER A 74 6.85 -12.56 12.62
C SER A 74 8.15 -11.78 12.41
N TRP A 75 8.21 -10.92 11.38
CA TRP A 75 9.35 -10.04 11.17
C TRP A 75 9.43 -8.88 12.16
N PHE A 76 8.34 -8.58 12.87
CA PHE A 76 8.16 -7.38 13.66
C PHE A 76 8.11 -7.69 15.15
N ALA A 77 8.49 -6.70 15.96
CA ALA A 77 8.37 -6.80 17.42
C ALA A 77 6.91 -6.95 17.88
N SER A 78 6.00 -6.31 17.18
CA SER A 78 4.56 -6.45 17.36
C SER A 78 3.82 -6.11 16.08
N SER A 79 2.62 -6.68 15.94
CA SER A 79 1.72 -6.44 14.80
C SER A 79 0.32 -6.14 15.30
N GLU A 80 -0.29 -5.13 14.68
CA GLU A 80 -1.70 -4.79 14.89
C GLU A 80 -2.42 -4.74 13.54
N LEU A 81 -3.63 -5.27 13.52
CA LEU A 81 -4.53 -5.25 12.36
C LEU A 81 -5.81 -4.55 12.74
N SER A 82 -6.19 -3.53 11.98
CA SER A 82 -7.51 -2.90 12.03
C SER A 82 -8.33 -3.31 10.81
N ILE A 83 -9.55 -3.76 11.05
CA ILE A 83 -10.52 -4.07 10.00
C ILE A 83 -11.79 -3.28 10.31
N TYR A 84 -12.22 -2.43 9.38
CA TYR A 84 -13.42 -1.63 9.54
C TYR A 84 -14.64 -2.53 9.84
N GLY A 85 -15.37 -2.21 10.92
CA GLY A 85 -16.50 -3.01 11.40
C GLY A 85 -16.13 -4.30 12.15
N GLY A 86 -14.83 -4.59 12.33
CA GLY A 86 -14.34 -5.71 13.15
C GLY A 86 -14.06 -5.31 14.60
N ASP A 87 -13.49 -6.25 15.38
CA ASP A 87 -13.22 -6.06 16.82
C ASP A 87 -12.21 -4.92 17.11
N ASN A 88 -11.28 -4.66 16.19
CA ASN A 88 -10.33 -3.55 16.25
C ASN A 88 -10.57 -2.61 15.07
N SER A 89 -11.75 -1.99 15.04
CA SER A 89 -12.13 -1.04 13.99
C SER A 89 -11.66 0.36 14.35
N LEU A 90 -10.68 0.87 13.61
CA LEU A 90 -10.19 2.24 13.74
C LEU A 90 -10.74 3.09 12.58
N ASP A 91 -11.22 4.28 12.90
CA ASP A 91 -11.53 5.28 11.88
C ASP A 91 -10.23 5.95 11.42
N LEU A 92 -9.89 5.82 10.12
CA LEU A 92 -8.70 6.44 9.56
C LEU A 92 -8.67 7.96 9.74
N GLN A 93 -9.83 8.60 9.87
CA GLN A 93 -9.96 10.05 10.05
C GLN A 93 -9.77 10.50 11.51
N ALA A 94 -9.74 9.55 12.46
CA ALA A 94 -9.56 9.81 13.90
C ALA A 94 -9.00 8.55 14.57
N ILE A 95 -7.74 8.22 14.25
CA ILE A 95 -7.10 6.99 14.73
C ILE A 95 -6.84 7.08 16.24
N ASP A 96 -7.54 6.26 17.02
CA ASP A 96 -7.36 6.19 18.48
C ASP A 96 -6.06 5.43 18.84
N ARG A 97 -4.94 6.03 18.48
CA ARG A 97 -3.59 5.57 18.83
C ARG A 97 -2.70 6.79 19.04
N PRO A 98 -1.69 6.70 19.94
CA PRO A 98 -0.79 7.82 20.22
C PRO A 98 0.07 8.18 18.99
N ASP A 99 0.64 9.37 19.02
CA ASP A 99 1.64 9.81 18.05
C ASP A 99 2.82 8.82 18.02
N PHE A 100 3.35 8.56 16.82
CA PHE A 100 4.53 7.71 16.63
C PHE A 100 4.38 6.28 17.15
N ALA A 101 3.15 5.76 17.17
CA ALA A 101 2.83 4.43 17.69
C ALA A 101 3.45 3.30 16.87
N TYR A 102 3.68 3.50 15.56
CA TYR A 102 4.10 2.43 14.65
C TYR A 102 5.27 2.85 13.78
N ASP A 103 6.12 1.86 13.45
CA ASP A 103 7.32 2.06 12.65
C ASP A 103 7.09 1.66 11.18
N VAL A 104 6.20 0.70 10.95
CA VAL A 104 5.71 0.34 9.61
C VAL A 104 4.20 0.37 9.60
N ILE A 105 3.64 1.08 8.62
CA ILE A 105 2.19 1.12 8.41
C ILE A 105 1.89 0.63 6.99
N ILE A 106 0.87 -0.21 6.84
CA ILE A 106 0.35 -0.65 5.54
C ILE A 106 -1.12 -0.25 5.44
N CYS A 107 -1.39 0.67 4.51
CA CYS A 107 -2.73 1.12 4.17
C CYS A 107 -2.98 0.79 2.68
N SER A 108 -3.70 -0.31 2.45
CA SER A 108 -3.91 -0.85 1.11
C SER A 108 -5.39 -0.94 0.81
N HIS A 109 -5.84 -0.16 -0.18
CA HIS A 109 -7.24 -0.09 -0.60
C HIS A 109 -8.21 0.24 0.55
N VAL A 110 -7.87 1.28 1.32
CA VAL A 110 -8.69 1.79 2.43
C VAL A 110 -8.98 3.28 2.27
N LEU A 111 -8.00 4.06 1.76
CA LEU A 111 -8.10 5.52 1.70
C LEU A 111 -9.26 6.00 0.82
N GLU A 112 -9.63 5.25 -0.22
CA GLU A 112 -10.76 5.55 -1.09
C GLU A 112 -12.13 5.40 -0.42
N HIS A 113 -12.19 4.71 0.73
CA HIS A 113 -13.42 4.46 1.48
C HIS A 113 -13.70 5.48 2.59
N VAL A 114 -12.83 6.47 2.81
CA VAL A 114 -13.02 7.49 3.85
C VAL A 114 -13.54 8.80 3.26
N GLY A 115 -14.35 9.53 4.01
CA GLY A 115 -14.95 10.81 3.56
C GLY A 115 -13.90 11.89 3.38
N ASP A 116 -12.99 12.06 4.34
CA ASP A 116 -11.89 13.04 4.31
C ASP A 116 -10.53 12.34 4.25
N ASP A 117 -10.03 12.14 3.02
CA ASP A 117 -8.74 11.49 2.77
C ASP A 117 -7.53 12.33 3.22
N ASN A 118 -7.66 13.66 3.24
CA ASN A 118 -6.59 14.54 3.73
C ASN A 118 -6.42 14.37 5.25
N ARG A 119 -7.53 14.31 5.98
CA ARG A 119 -7.51 14.06 7.42
C ARG A 119 -6.97 12.66 7.72
N ALA A 120 -7.39 11.65 6.97
CA ALA A 120 -6.89 10.28 7.11
C ALA A 120 -5.37 10.19 6.86
N LEU A 121 -4.85 10.86 5.82
CA LEU A 121 -3.43 10.96 5.55
C LEU A 121 -2.66 11.63 6.69
N GLY A 122 -3.21 12.70 7.26
CA GLY A 122 -2.66 13.36 8.45
C GLY A 122 -2.55 12.43 9.65
N GLU A 123 -3.59 11.66 9.94
CA GLU A 123 -3.62 10.68 11.03
C GLU A 123 -2.63 9.52 10.81
N LEU A 124 -2.57 8.96 9.59
CA LEU A 124 -1.58 7.93 9.24
C LEU A 124 -0.15 8.43 9.48
N VAL A 125 0.14 9.67 9.09
CA VAL A 125 1.47 10.28 9.32
C VAL A 125 1.67 10.62 10.79
N ARG A 126 0.64 11.02 11.53
CA ARG A 126 0.74 11.30 12.98
C ARG A 126 1.19 10.08 13.76
N ILE A 127 0.56 8.93 13.50
CA ILE A 127 0.88 7.67 14.20
C ILE A 127 2.17 7.01 13.68
N LEU A 128 2.72 7.45 12.54
CA LEU A 128 3.98 6.96 11.99
C LEU A 128 5.18 7.54 12.74
N SER A 129 6.08 6.68 13.22
CA SER A 129 7.31 7.10 13.91
C SER A 129 8.24 7.88 12.97
N PRO A 130 9.13 8.76 13.52
CA PRO A 130 10.07 9.52 12.70
C PRO A 130 11.04 8.65 11.89
N GLN A 131 11.32 7.44 12.34
CA GLN A 131 12.20 6.47 11.67
C GLN A 131 11.44 5.39 10.91
N GLY A 132 10.14 5.56 10.74
CA GLY A 132 9.27 4.59 10.09
C GLY A 132 8.95 4.94 8.64
N PHE A 133 8.15 4.07 8.02
CA PHE A 133 7.56 4.31 6.70
C PHE A 133 6.14 3.74 6.58
N LEU A 134 5.35 4.36 5.71
CA LEU A 134 3.99 3.96 5.36
C LEU A 134 3.98 3.46 3.91
N ILE A 135 3.48 2.25 3.69
CA ILE A 135 3.11 1.73 2.35
C ILE A 135 1.66 2.13 2.10
N LEU A 136 1.46 2.98 1.11
CA LEU A 136 0.14 3.45 0.70
C LEU A 136 -0.20 2.90 -0.68
N ILE A 137 -1.29 2.17 -0.77
CA ILE A 137 -1.80 1.59 -2.01
C ILE A 137 -3.25 2.00 -2.17
N VAL A 138 -3.54 2.70 -3.27
CA VAL A 138 -4.90 3.03 -3.68
C VAL A 138 -5.25 2.25 -4.95
N PRO A 139 -6.54 2.12 -5.31
CA PRO A 139 -6.93 1.60 -6.61
C PRO A 139 -6.20 2.31 -7.74
N ARG A 140 -6.13 1.66 -8.90
CA ARG A 140 -5.44 2.23 -10.06
C ARG A 140 -5.78 3.70 -10.25
N VAL A 141 -4.75 4.52 -10.18
CA VAL A 141 -4.83 5.93 -10.54
C VAL A 141 -5.10 6.04 -12.04
N LEU A 142 -6.24 6.58 -12.41
CA LEU A 142 -6.64 6.76 -13.81
C LEU A 142 -5.79 7.86 -14.44
N THR A 143 -4.88 7.49 -15.33
CA THR A 143 -3.88 8.41 -15.92
C THR A 143 -4.48 9.50 -16.81
N GLY A 144 -5.70 9.31 -17.30
CA GLY A 144 -6.39 10.24 -18.21
C GLY A 144 -7.26 11.30 -17.54
N THR A 145 -7.56 11.14 -16.24
CA THR A 145 -8.55 11.97 -15.53
C THR A 145 -7.96 12.58 -14.26
N MET A 146 -8.60 13.63 -13.76
CA MET A 146 -8.38 14.13 -12.40
C MET A 146 -9.12 13.24 -11.40
N THR A 147 -8.75 13.33 -10.12
CA THR A 147 -9.50 12.68 -9.04
C THR A 147 -10.96 13.14 -9.09
N GLU A 148 -11.87 12.18 -9.16
CA GLU A 148 -13.30 12.39 -9.06
C GLU A 148 -13.76 12.02 -7.65
N ASP A 149 -14.29 13.00 -6.92
CA ASP A 149 -14.82 12.80 -5.56
C ASP A 149 -16.35 12.92 -5.61
N TRP A 150 -17.05 11.86 -5.21
CA TRP A 150 -18.52 11.82 -5.21
C TRP A 150 -19.11 12.32 -3.89
N GLY A 151 -18.30 12.51 -2.86
CA GLY A 151 -18.71 13.01 -1.54
C GLY A 151 -19.55 12.03 -0.71
N PHE A 152 -19.74 10.80 -1.18
CA PHE A 152 -20.47 9.73 -0.49
C PHE A 152 -19.95 8.36 -0.93
N PRO A 153 -20.18 7.30 -0.10
CA PRO A 153 -19.76 5.92 -0.47
C PRO A 153 -20.71 5.35 -1.53
N ASP A 154 -20.29 5.41 -2.81
CA ASP A 154 -21.13 4.97 -3.93
C ASP A 154 -21.19 3.43 -4.02
N PRO A 155 -22.35 2.80 -3.80
CA PRO A 155 -22.50 1.34 -3.90
C PRO A 155 -22.14 0.78 -5.28
N ALA A 156 -22.36 1.56 -6.34
CA ALA A 156 -22.03 1.16 -7.71
C ALA A 156 -20.51 1.14 -7.97
N LYS A 157 -19.74 1.76 -7.09
CA LYS A 157 -18.27 1.87 -7.15
C LYS A 157 -17.61 1.24 -5.92
N ASN A 158 -18.11 0.12 -5.45
CA ASN A 158 -17.59 -0.62 -4.28
C ASN A 158 -17.54 0.22 -2.99
N PHE A 159 -18.49 1.13 -2.80
CA PHE A 159 -18.55 2.05 -1.65
C PHE A 159 -17.31 2.98 -1.55
N HIS A 160 -16.65 3.28 -2.66
CA HIS A 160 -15.65 4.33 -2.68
C HIS A 160 -16.29 5.70 -2.61
N TYR A 161 -15.64 6.65 -1.93
CA TYR A 161 -15.97 8.07 -1.98
C TYR A 161 -15.39 8.74 -3.21
N ARG A 162 -14.29 8.17 -3.76
CA ARG A 162 -13.56 8.76 -4.88
C ARG A 162 -12.80 7.75 -5.72
N GLY A 163 -12.56 8.13 -6.97
CA GLY A 163 -11.61 7.50 -7.86
C GLY A 163 -10.40 8.41 -8.05
N TYR A 164 -9.23 7.99 -7.60
CA TYR A 164 -8.01 8.78 -7.74
C TYR A 164 -7.58 8.91 -9.20
N GLY A 165 -7.21 10.14 -9.60
CA GLY A 165 -6.74 10.50 -10.93
C GLY A 165 -5.24 10.82 -10.97
N ARG A 166 -4.79 11.37 -12.11
CA ARG A 166 -3.39 11.74 -12.36
C ARG A 166 -2.81 12.76 -11.37
N ASP A 167 -3.68 13.48 -10.66
CA ASP A 167 -3.34 14.47 -9.64
C ASP A 167 -3.03 13.85 -8.27
N PHE A 168 -3.10 12.52 -8.11
CA PHE A 168 -2.93 11.88 -6.81
C PHE A 168 -1.56 12.19 -6.17
N ASP A 169 -0.48 12.19 -6.95
CA ASP A 169 0.85 12.56 -6.45
C ASP A 169 0.87 14.00 -5.92
N ALA A 170 0.31 14.95 -6.68
CA ALA A 170 0.24 16.34 -6.26
C ALA A 170 -0.65 16.52 -5.01
N ARG A 171 -1.74 15.76 -4.90
CA ARG A 171 -2.59 15.75 -3.70
C ARG A 171 -1.79 15.29 -2.48
N LEU A 172 -1.01 14.20 -2.58
CA LEU A 172 -0.16 13.73 -1.48
C LEU A 172 0.84 14.81 -1.03
N VAL A 173 1.53 15.44 -1.98
CA VAL A 173 2.53 16.48 -1.69
C VAL A 173 1.88 17.71 -1.03
N ASN A 174 0.74 18.17 -1.55
CA ASN A 174 0.02 19.31 -0.99
C ASN A 174 -0.52 19.04 0.42
N THR A 175 -1.00 17.81 0.67
CA THR A 175 -1.53 17.42 1.99
C THR A 175 -0.40 17.20 3.01
N LEU A 176 0.77 16.73 2.57
CA LEU A 176 1.86 16.29 3.43
C LEU A 176 3.21 16.94 3.05
N PRO A 177 3.34 18.27 3.12
CA PRO A 177 4.49 19.01 2.58
C PRO A 177 5.84 18.66 3.25
N ASN A 178 5.82 18.08 4.46
CA ASN A 178 7.03 17.75 5.23
C ASN A 178 7.34 16.24 5.22
N ILE A 179 6.74 15.48 4.31
CA ILE A 179 6.91 14.04 4.19
C ILE A 179 7.65 13.72 2.90
N HIS A 180 8.65 12.87 2.96
CA HIS A 180 9.24 12.31 1.76
C HIS A 180 8.28 11.30 1.13
N ILE A 181 7.91 11.51 -0.11
CA ILE A 181 7.04 10.62 -0.88
C ILE A 181 7.89 10.00 -1.99
N VAL A 182 7.95 8.69 -2.00
CA VAL A 182 8.60 7.90 -3.06
C VAL A 182 7.54 7.03 -3.72
N ALA A 183 7.41 7.12 -5.03
CA ALA A 183 6.54 6.22 -5.78
C ALA A 183 7.39 5.26 -6.62
N ALA A 184 6.98 4.01 -6.67
CA ALA A 184 7.54 3.00 -7.56
C ALA A 184 6.43 2.35 -8.39
N ALA A 185 6.65 2.27 -9.69
CA ALA A 185 5.75 1.59 -10.63
C ALA A 185 6.48 0.35 -11.18
N LEU A 186 6.10 -0.83 -10.68
CA LEU A 186 6.77 -2.08 -10.98
C LEU A 186 5.81 -3.09 -11.60
N PRO A 187 6.28 -3.97 -12.48
CA PRO A 187 5.49 -5.08 -12.98
C PRO A 187 5.28 -6.13 -11.88
N ASP A 188 4.06 -6.62 -11.76
CA ASP A 188 3.79 -7.82 -10.96
C ASP A 188 4.55 -9.04 -11.51
N PRO A 189 5.31 -9.78 -10.70
CA PRO A 189 6.15 -10.89 -11.17
C PRO A 189 5.36 -12.05 -11.78
N VAL A 190 4.06 -12.11 -11.59
CA VAL A 190 3.19 -13.18 -12.11
C VAL A 190 2.46 -12.75 -13.38
N THR A 191 1.85 -11.59 -13.38
CA THR A 191 0.98 -11.14 -14.49
C THR A 191 1.65 -10.12 -15.40
N GLY A 192 2.70 -9.44 -14.95
CA GLY A 192 3.33 -8.33 -15.67
C GLY A 192 2.58 -7.00 -15.54
N ASP A 193 1.42 -6.98 -14.90
CA ASP A 193 0.67 -5.74 -14.67
C ASP A 193 1.47 -4.73 -13.86
N ILE A 194 1.56 -3.50 -14.33
CA ILE A 194 2.22 -2.43 -13.61
C ILE A 194 1.34 -1.97 -12.44
N LYS A 195 1.91 -2.00 -11.24
CA LYS A 195 1.26 -1.44 -10.04
C LYS A 195 2.13 -0.32 -9.47
N ARG A 196 1.47 0.78 -9.12
CA ARG A 196 2.12 1.94 -8.50
C ARG A 196 1.88 1.90 -7.00
N ILE A 197 2.96 1.93 -6.24
CA ILE A 197 2.96 1.94 -4.79
C ILE A 197 3.62 3.23 -4.32
N HIS A 198 3.03 3.87 -3.32
CA HIS A 198 3.61 5.04 -2.67
C HIS A 198 4.18 4.63 -1.32
N VAL A 199 5.38 5.11 -1.02
CA VAL A 199 6.02 4.96 0.29
C VAL A 199 6.25 6.34 0.85
N LEU A 200 5.65 6.60 2.01
CA LEU A 200 5.72 7.87 2.71
C LEU A 200 6.59 7.70 3.95
N THR A 201 7.51 8.64 4.19
CA THR A 201 8.41 8.56 5.34
C THR A 201 8.88 9.94 5.79
N LYS A 202 9.13 10.09 7.10
CA LYS A 202 9.82 11.25 7.69
C LYS A 202 11.34 11.10 7.62
N SER A 203 11.83 9.87 7.36
CA SER A 203 13.24 9.49 7.44
C SER A 203 13.95 9.63 6.10
N ALA A 204 15.01 10.44 6.07
CA ALA A 204 15.91 10.50 4.93
C ALA A 204 16.56 9.14 4.62
N PHE A 205 16.84 8.34 5.67
CA PHE A 205 17.39 6.99 5.52
C PHE A 205 16.49 6.10 4.65
N TRP A 206 15.18 6.05 4.95
CA TRP A 206 14.26 5.21 4.17
C TRP A 206 14.05 5.75 2.75
N ARG A 207 13.94 7.08 2.60
CA ARG A 207 13.87 7.70 1.28
C ARG A 207 15.07 7.28 0.42
N ASP A 208 16.29 7.43 0.91
CA ASP A 208 17.51 7.17 0.15
C ASP A 208 17.66 5.66 -0.12
N ARG A 209 17.30 4.83 0.85
CA ARG A 209 17.31 3.38 0.69
C ARG A 209 16.31 2.90 -0.38
N LEU A 210 15.12 3.48 -0.44
CA LEU A 210 14.11 3.21 -1.48
C LEU A 210 14.66 3.60 -2.86
N LEU A 211 15.18 4.82 -3.01
CA LEU A 211 15.73 5.32 -4.26
C LEU A 211 16.93 4.51 -4.77
N ALA A 212 17.73 3.97 -3.85
CA ALA A 212 18.92 3.18 -4.20
C ALA A 212 18.60 1.72 -4.54
N ASN A 213 17.57 1.11 -3.94
CA ASN A 213 17.37 -0.35 -4.02
C ASN A 213 16.10 -0.76 -4.77
N VAL A 214 15.16 0.16 -5.02
CA VAL A 214 13.92 -0.14 -5.76
C VAL A 214 14.03 0.41 -7.17
N SER A 215 14.03 -0.48 -8.16
CA SER A 215 14.01 -0.07 -9.57
C SER A 215 12.76 0.78 -9.85
N ALA A 216 12.89 1.78 -10.73
CA ALA A 216 11.80 2.71 -11.04
C ALA A 216 11.23 3.50 -9.85
N ALA A 217 11.88 3.48 -8.67
CA ALA A 217 11.53 4.38 -7.58
C ALA A 217 11.91 5.83 -7.95
N ARG A 218 10.99 6.75 -7.70
CA ARG A 218 11.22 8.18 -7.90
C ARG A 218 10.65 8.97 -6.74
N ARG A 219 11.36 10.03 -6.37
CA ARG A 219 10.84 11.02 -5.43
C ARG A 219 9.71 11.80 -6.11
N ILE A 220 8.66 12.07 -5.35
CA ILE A 220 7.59 12.96 -5.75
C ILE A 220 7.80 14.28 -5.02
N ASP A 221 8.05 15.32 -5.79
CA ASP A 221 8.30 16.68 -5.30
C ASP A 221 7.19 17.63 -5.78
N ASN A 222 7.12 18.83 -5.18
CA ASN A 222 6.26 19.94 -5.63
C ASN A 222 6.67 20.45 -6.99
#